data_99ed2466a6c2bd78294319394a8998af
#
_entry.id   99ed2466a6c2bd78294319394a8998af
#
_cell.length_a   1.000
_cell.length_b   1.000
_cell.length_c   1.000
_cell.angle_alpha   90.00
_cell.angle_beta   90.00
_cell.angle_gamma   90.00
#
_symmetry.space_group_name_H-M   'P 1'
#
loop_
_entity.id
_entity.type
_entity.pdbx_description
1 polymer ?
#
loop_
_entity_poly.entity_id
_entity_poly.type
_entity_poly.pdbx_seq_one_letter_code
_entity_poly.pdbx_strand_id
1 'polypeptide(L)'
;MKKIRLGVNIDHVATLRNARNEGYPNLIDVAKILKKIRVDSITVHLREDRRHIKDEDVEALKKENLLPLNLEMAATKEMKEICIKTLPEFCCIVPERREELTTEGGLDVKNQMMYLSKFIPDLINCNIKVSLFVDPDFEQIKASKELG
;
A
#
# COMPACT_ATOMS: atom_id res chain seq x y z
N MET A 1 15.38 -5.78 -23.17
CA MET A 1 14.02 -5.88 -22.62
C MET A 1 14.03 -5.33 -21.19
N LYS A 2 13.05 -4.48 -20.79
CA LYS A 2 12.91 -4.10 -19.38
C LYS A 2 12.51 -5.34 -18.58
N LYS A 3 13.23 -5.66 -17.50
CA LYS A 3 12.90 -6.77 -16.60
C LYS A 3 11.54 -6.50 -15.95
N ILE A 4 10.61 -7.45 -15.99
CA ILE A 4 9.37 -7.40 -15.24
C ILE A 4 9.72 -7.56 -13.75
N ARG A 5 9.18 -6.70 -12.91
CA ARG A 5 9.36 -6.76 -11.45
C ARG A 5 8.18 -7.49 -10.80
N LEU A 6 8.46 -8.26 -9.76
CA LEU A 6 7.46 -8.96 -8.96
C LEU A 6 7.34 -8.30 -7.59
N GLY A 7 6.16 -7.74 -7.30
CA GLY A 7 5.73 -7.35 -5.96
C GLY A 7 4.82 -8.42 -5.36
N VAL A 8 4.96 -8.73 -4.08
CA VAL A 8 4.16 -9.74 -3.39
C VAL A 8 3.39 -9.08 -2.25
N ASN A 9 2.05 -9.16 -2.30
CA ASN A 9 1.20 -8.78 -1.17
C ASN A 9 1.24 -9.86 -0.08
N ILE A 10 1.43 -9.42 1.17
CA ILE A 10 1.55 -10.30 2.34
C ILE A 10 0.47 -10.06 3.42
N ASP A 11 -0.61 -9.36 3.09
CA ASP A 11 -1.69 -9.04 4.04
C ASP A 11 -2.30 -10.27 4.67
N HIS A 12 -2.49 -11.33 3.89
CA HIS A 12 -3.12 -12.54 4.40
C HIS A 12 -2.22 -13.38 5.31
N VAL A 13 -0.93 -13.13 5.33
CA VAL A 13 -0.02 -13.64 6.38
C VAL A 13 -0.43 -13.03 7.72
N ALA A 14 -0.68 -11.72 7.76
CA ALA A 14 -1.17 -11.04 8.95
C ALA A 14 -2.60 -11.49 9.34
N THR A 15 -3.47 -11.72 8.36
CA THR A 15 -4.81 -12.27 8.61
C THR A 15 -4.73 -13.61 9.34
N LEU A 16 -3.87 -14.52 8.87
CA LEU A 16 -3.69 -15.82 9.50
C LEU A 16 -3.08 -15.71 10.90
N ARG A 17 -2.07 -14.87 11.09
CA ARG A 17 -1.48 -14.56 12.39
C ARG A 17 -2.55 -14.05 13.38
N ASN A 18 -3.36 -13.10 12.95
CA ASN A 18 -4.40 -12.50 13.79
C ASN A 18 -5.49 -13.50 14.16
N ALA A 19 -5.91 -14.35 13.20
CA ALA A 19 -6.89 -15.41 13.46
C ALA A 19 -6.40 -16.45 14.50
N ARG A 20 -5.09 -16.70 14.54
CA ARG A 20 -4.46 -17.61 15.51
C ARG A 20 -4.22 -16.92 16.86
N ASN A 21 -4.22 -15.60 16.90
CA ASN A 21 -3.86 -14.80 18.08
C ASN A 21 -2.48 -15.18 18.67
N GLU A 22 -1.52 -15.48 17.78
CA GLU A 22 -0.14 -15.88 18.09
C GLU A 22 0.84 -15.00 17.32
N GLY A 23 2.14 -15.07 17.61
CA GLY A 23 3.19 -14.38 16.86
C GLY A 23 3.53 -15.01 15.50
N TYR A 24 2.83 -16.05 15.07
CA TYR A 24 3.10 -16.84 13.88
C TYR A 24 1.83 -17.02 13.02
N PRO A 25 1.93 -16.93 11.68
CA PRO A 25 3.14 -16.65 10.88
C PRO A 25 3.63 -15.20 11.04
N ASN A 26 4.96 -15.01 10.99
CA ASN A 26 5.60 -13.71 11.18
C ASN A 26 5.89 -13.03 9.82
N LEU A 27 5.53 -11.76 9.67
CA LEU A 27 5.72 -11.00 8.43
C LEU A 27 7.19 -10.80 8.06
N ILE A 28 8.06 -10.61 9.06
CA ILE A 28 9.50 -10.43 8.83
C ILE A 28 10.13 -11.71 8.30
N ASP A 29 9.72 -12.86 8.80
CA ASP A 29 10.23 -14.15 8.32
C ASP A 29 9.78 -14.42 6.88
N VAL A 30 8.54 -14.06 6.54
CA VAL A 30 8.05 -14.10 5.15
C VAL A 30 8.85 -13.14 4.26
N ALA A 31 9.12 -11.91 4.71
CA ALA A 31 9.94 -10.95 3.97
C ALA A 31 11.38 -11.47 3.73
N LYS A 32 11.99 -12.16 4.71
CA LYS A 32 13.29 -12.83 4.54
C LYS A 32 13.25 -13.91 3.45
N ILE A 33 12.20 -14.73 3.44
CA ILE A 33 12.00 -15.77 2.41
C ILE A 33 11.87 -15.12 1.03
N LEU A 34 11.02 -14.09 0.89
CA LEU A 34 10.80 -13.37 -0.35
C LEU A 34 12.08 -12.71 -0.88
N LYS A 35 12.90 -12.12 0.02
CA LYS A 35 14.22 -11.60 -0.33
C LYS A 35 15.15 -12.69 -0.85
N LYS A 36 15.18 -13.86 -0.21
CA LYS A 36 16.01 -15.01 -0.63
C LYS A 36 15.67 -15.50 -2.02
N ILE A 37 14.40 -15.50 -2.40
CA ILE A 37 13.94 -15.88 -3.75
C ILE A 37 13.93 -14.72 -4.74
N ARG A 38 14.49 -13.54 -4.36
CA ARG A 38 14.70 -12.36 -5.21
C ARG A 38 13.42 -11.72 -5.73
N VAL A 39 12.40 -11.62 -4.90
CA VAL A 39 11.23 -10.76 -5.15
C VAL A 39 11.67 -9.29 -5.14
N ASP A 40 11.07 -8.47 -5.98
CA ASP A 40 11.49 -7.07 -6.18
C ASP A 40 10.88 -6.10 -5.14
N SER A 41 9.72 -6.43 -4.55
CA SER A 41 9.06 -5.63 -3.49
C SER A 41 8.04 -6.43 -2.71
N ILE A 42 7.68 -5.94 -1.54
CA ILE A 42 6.52 -6.41 -0.77
C ILE A 42 5.44 -5.34 -0.76
N THR A 43 4.19 -5.77 -0.72
CA THR A 43 3.02 -4.91 -0.60
C THR A 43 2.26 -5.26 0.67
N VAL A 44 1.87 -4.24 1.42
CA VAL A 44 0.97 -4.36 2.57
C VAL A 44 -0.09 -3.27 2.51
N HIS A 45 -1.32 -3.61 2.86
CA HIS A 45 -2.43 -2.68 2.96
C HIS A 45 -2.73 -2.36 4.43
N LEU A 46 -2.36 -1.17 4.87
CA LEU A 46 -2.76 -0.66 6.18
C LEU A 46 -4.17 -0.06 6.07
N ARG A 47 -5.19 -0.87 6.33
CA ARG A 47 -6.57 -0.41 6.33
C ARG A 47 -6.86 0.46 7.56
N GLU A 48 -7.81 1.39 7.43
CA GLU A 48 -8.24 2.23 8.56
C GLU A 48 -8.75 1.41 9.75
N ASP A 49 -9.35 0.24 9.51
CA ASP A 49 -9.85 -0.67 10.56
C ASP A 49 -8.82 -1.66 11.11
N ARG A 50 -7.59 -1.66 10.58
CA ARG A 50 -6.46 -2.52 11.02
C ARG A 50 -6.83 -4.01 11.08
N ARG A 51 -7.74 -4.50 10.21
CA ARG A 51 -8.24 -5.90 10.26
C ARG A 51 -7.16 -6.95 10.03
N HIS A 52 -6.07 -6.64 9.36
CA HIS A 52 -4.95 -7.54 9.12
C HIS A 52 -3.59 -6.91 9.45
N ILE A 53 -3.06 -6.03 8.60
CA ILE A 53 -1.83 -5.27 8.87
C ILE A 53 -2.11 -4.24 9.96
N LYS A 54 -1.16 -4.09 10.88
CA LYS A 54 -1.16 -3.12 11.96
C LYS A 54 -0.03 -2.10 11.77
N ASP A 55 -0.09 -1.00 12.50
CA ASP A 55 0.92 0.06 12.44
C ASP A 55 2.31 -0.49 12.76
N GLU A 56 2.41 -1.36 13.78
CA GLU A 56 3.67 -1.99 14.19
C GLU A 56 4.26 -2.88 13.09
N ASP A 57 3.43 -3.50 12.26
CA ASP A 57 3.88 -4.33 11.14
C ASP A 57 4.57 -3.47 10.08
N VAL A 58 3.97 -2.33 9.74
CA VAL A 58 4.50 -1.37 8.76
C VAL A 58 5.83 -0.80 9.26
N GLU A 59 5.89 -0.38 10.53
CA GLU A 59 7.11 0.12 11.16
C GLU A 59 8.22 -0.95 11.19
N ALA A 60 7.88 -2.20 11.55
CA ALA A 60 8.84 -3.31 11.59
C ALA A 60 9.39 -3.65 10.19
N LEU A 61 8.52 -3.75 9.17
CA LEU A 61 8.92 -4.03 7.81
C LEU A 61 9.85 -2.94 7.26
N LYS A 62 9.54 -1.66 7.53
CA LYS A 62 10.38 -0.55 7.11
C LYS A 62 11.71 -0.50 7.86
N LYS A 63 11.72 -0.76 9.16
CA LYS A 63 12.93 -0.82 10.00
C LYS A 63 13.89 -1.91 9.53
N GLU A 64 13.38 -3.11 9.27
CA GLU A 64 14.19 -4.24 8.77
C GLU A 64 14.72 -4.01 7.35
N ASN A 65 14.03 -3.20 6.54
CA ASN A 65 14.43 -2.77 5.20
C ASN A 65 14.96 -3.91 4.32
N LEU A 66 14.26 -5.05 4.35
CA LEU A 66 14.66 -6.25 3.62
C LEU A 66 14.38 -6.16 2.12
N LEU A 67 13.27 -5.55 1.77
CA LEU A 67 12.76 -5.33 0.40
C LEU A 67 12.09 -3.95 0.33
N PRO A 68 12.04 -3.32 -0.85
CA PRO A 68 11.23 -2.13 -1.08
C PRO A 68 9.78 -2.37 -0.64
N LEU A 69 9.22 -1.43 0.12
CA LEU A 69 7.87 -1.49 0.65
C LEU A 69 6.91 -0.69 -0.25
N ASN A 70 5.82 -1.32 -0.67
CA ASN A 70 4.65 -0.67 -1.24
C ASN A 70 3.54 -0.64 -0.19
N LEU A 71 3.18 0.56 0.27
CA LEU A 71 2.10 0.75 1.24
C LEU A 71 0.80 1.07 0.51
N GLU A 72 -0.18 0.17 0.61
CA GLU A 72 -1.55 0.45 0.17
C GLU A 72 -2.31 1.13 1.31
N MET A 73 -3.03 2.20 1.00
CA MET A 73 -3.76 2.98 2.00
C MET A 73 -4.91 3.79 1.38
N ALA A 74 -5.91 4.12 2.20
CA ALA A 74 -6.93 5.10 1.85
C ALA A 74 -6.35 6.53 1.79
N ALA A 75 -6.98 7.40 0.98
CA ALA A 75 -6.60 8.81 0.88
C ALA A 75 -7.14 9.62 2.08
N THR A 76 -6.76 9.28 3.30
CA THR A 76 -7.15 9.99 4.52
C THR A 76 -5.96 10.73 5.14
N LYS A 77 -6.25 11.73 5.98
CA LYS A 77 -5.21 12.50 6.66
C LYS A 77 -4.34 11.60 7.54
N GLU A 78 -4.96 10.71 8.32
CA GLU A 78 -4.26 9.74 9.18
C GLU A 78 -3.29 8.88 8.38
N MET A 79 -3.78 8.25 7.30
CA MET A 79 -2.95 7.39 6.46
C MET A 79 -1.81 8.15 5.79
N LYS A 80 -2.04 9.40 5.37
CA LYS A 80 -0.98 10.25 4.84
C LYS A 80 0.12 10.53 5.87
N GLU A 81 -0.25 10.85 7.11
CA GLU A 81 0.71 11.10 8.21
C GLU A 81 1.55 9.85 8.50
N ILE A 82 0.92 8.66 8.54
CA ILE A 82 1.61 7.38 8.71
C ILE A 82 2.56 7.11 7.53
N CYS A 83 2.11 7.31 6.31
CA CYS A 83 2.91 7.11 5.11
C CYS A 83 4.14 8.04 5.10
N ILE A 84 3.97 9.32 5.41
CA ILE A 84 5.08 10.29 5.50
C ILE A 84 6.06 9.92 6.64
N LYS A 85 5.56 9.47 7.79
CA LYS A 85 6.41 8.99 8.89
C LYS A 85 7.20 7.74 8.52
N THR A 86 6.57 6.81 7.79
CA THR A 86 7.17 5.52 7.40
C THR A 86 8.16 5.66 6.25
N LEU A 87 7.90 6.58 5.31
CA LEU A 87 8.70 6.77 4.09
C LEU A 87 8.87 5.48 3.27
N PRO A 88 7.79 4.79 2.86
CA PRO A 88 7.90 3.64 1.98
C PRO A 88 8.42 4.06 0.60
N GLU A 89 9.00 3.14 -0.17
CA GLU A 89 9.48 3.41 -1.52
C GLU A 89 8.34 3.65 -2.50
N PHE A 90 7.17 3.02 -2.23
CA PHE A 90 5.97 3.12 -3.03
C PHE A 90 4.74 3.27 -2.13
N CYS A 91 3.76 4.00 -2.64
CA CYS A 91 2.42 4.08 -2.05
C CYS A 91 1.38 3.85 -3.13
N CYS A 92 0.39 3.01 -2.86
CA CYS A 92 -0.78 2.86 -3.71
C CYS A 92 -2.01 3.38 -2.96
N ILE A 93 -2.65 4.40 -3.52
CA ILE A 93 -3.89 4.92 -2.95
C ILE A 93 -5.05 4.06 -3.46
N VAL A 94 -5.78 3.47 -2.52
CA VAL A 94 -6.89 2.56 -2.79
C VAL A 94 -8.19 3.10 -2.20
N PRO A 95 -9.36 2.79 -2.79
CA PRO A 95 -10.64 3.04 -2.12
C PRO A 95 -10.81 2.05 -0.96
N GLU A 96 -11.35 2.53 0.15
CA GLU A 96 -11.74 1.67 1.26
C GLU A 96 -13.20 1.87 1.63
N ARG A 97 -13.95 0.77 1.69
CA ARG A 97 -15.29 0.70 2.25
C ARG A 97 -15.28 -0.34 3.36
N ARG A 98 -15.90 -0.01 4.49
CA ARG A 98 -15.85 -0.88 5.69
C ARG A 98 -16.55 -2.22 5.48
N GLU A 99 -17.59 -2.24 4.65
CA GLU A 99 -18.39 -3.42 4.36
C GLU A 99 -17.69 -4.39 3.41
N GLU A 100 -16.70 -3.95 2.65
CA GLU A 100 -15.98 -4.80 1.69
C GLU A 100 -14.96 -5.69 2.40
N LEU A 101 -14.93 -6.97 2.06
CA LEU A 101 -13.89 -7.91 2.54
C LEU A 101 -12.55 -7.64 1.86
N THR A 102 -12.59 -7.32 0.57
CA THR A 102 -11.45 -6.91 -0.25
C THR A 102 -11.80 -5.61 -0.97
N THR A 103 -10.83 -4.94 -1.57
CA THR A 103 -11.08 -3.74 -2.39
C THR A 103 -11.79 -4.17 -3.68
N GLU A 104 -13.05 -3.79 -3.81
CA GLU A 104 -13.89 -4.02 -4.98
C GLU A 104 -14.08 -2.71 -5.73
N GLY A 105 -13.65 -2.64 -6.98
CA GLY A 105 -13.69 -1.42 -7.77
C GLY A 105 -12.55 -0.44 -7.48
N GLY A 106 -12.33 0.47 -8.40
CA GLY A 106 -11.24 1.43 -8.37
C GLY A 106 -11.59 2.73 -7.64
N LEU A 107 -10.56 3.50 -7.33
CA LEU A 107 -10.67 4.85 -6.80
C LEU A 107 -11.33 5.77 -7.84
N ASP A 108 -12.34 6.53 -7.44
CA ASP A 108 -12.95 7.54 -8.30
C ASP A 108 -12.09 8.81 -8.34
N VAL A 109 -11.04 8.76 -9.14
CA VAL A 109 -10.06 9.84 -9.26
C VAL A 109 -10.69 11.08 -9.87
N LYS A 110 -11.52 10.91 -10.90
CA LYS A 110 -12.16 12.01 -11.63
C LYS A 110 -12.95 12.93 -10.70
N ASN A 111 -13.79 12.36 -9.84
CA ASN A 111 -14.60 13.14 -8.90
C ASN A 111 -13.80 13.63 -7.68
N GLN A 112 -12.64 13.06 -7.42
CA GLN A 112 -11.75 13.41 -6.29
C GLN A 112 -10.54 14.27 -6.71
N MET A 113 -10.46 14.74 -7.96
CA MET A 113 -9.34 15.51 -8.51
C MET A 113 -8.88 16.65 -7.59
N MET A 114 -9.81 17.47 -7.12
CA MET A 114 -9.51 18.63 -6.28
C MET A 114 -8.88 18.21 -4.93
N TYR A 115 -9.28 17.10 -4.38
CA TYR A 115 -8.74 16.57 -3.13
C TYR A 115 -7.36 15.92 -3.36
N LEU A 116 -7.27 15.03 -4.35
CA LEU A 116 -6.06 14.27 -4.65
C LEU A 116 -4.92 15.16 -5.14
N SER A 117 -5.22 16.25 -5.88
CA SER A 117 -4.20 17.24 -6.30
C SER A 117 -3.52 17.98 -5.14
N LYS A 118 -4.16 18.01 -3.95
CA LYS A 118 -3.56 18.54 -2.71
C LYS A 118 -2.96 17.46 -1.82
N PHE A 119 -3.39 16.21 -2.00
CA PHE A 119 -2.97 15.09 -1.18
C PHE A 119 -1.65 14.46 -1.67
N ILE A 120 -1.57 14.20 -2.98
CA ILE A 120 -0.46 13.47 -3.61
C ILE A 120 0.88 14.23 -3.55
N PRO A 121 0.95 15.56 -3.78
CA PRO A 121 2.22 16.27 -3.77
C PRO A 121 3.02 16.13 -2.46
N ASP A 122 2.34 16.04 -1.31
CA ASP A 122 3.01 15.87 -0.02
C ASP A 122 3.79 14.54 0.03
N LEU A 123 3.25 13.47 -0.56
CA LEU A 123 3.89 12.16 -0.64
C LEU A 123 5.07 12.20 -1.63
N ILE A 124 4.87 12.80 -2.80
CA ILE A 124 5.93 12.95 -3.82
C ILE A 124 7.10 13.77 -3.29
N ASN A 125 6.84 14.86 -2.56
CA ASN A 125 7.85 15.68 -1.92
C ASN A 125 8.70 14.91 -0.89
N CYS A 126 8.16 13.81 -0.35
CA CYS A 126 8.89 12.88 0.50
C CYS A 126 9.62 11.77 -0.29
N ASN A 127 9.76 11.90 -1.62
CA ASN A 127 10.34 10.89 -2.52
C ASN A 127 9.59 9.54 -2.56
N ILE A 128 8.31 9.53 -2.20
CA ILE A 128 7.45 8.35 -2.29
C ILE A 128 6.86 8.29 -3.70
N LYS A 129 7.00 7.15 -4.38
CA LYS A 129 6.38 6.92 -5.69
C LYS A 129 4.93 6.53 -5.50
N VAL A 130 4.03 7.37 -5.98
CA VAL A 130 2.59 7.19 -5.81
C VAL A 130 1.99 6.49 -7.02
N SER A 131 1.08 5.56 -6.78
CA SER A 131 0.18 4.97 -7.76
C SER A 131 -1.26 5.01 -7.25
N LEU A 132 -2.23 4.90 -8.16
CA LEU A 132 -3.65 4.90 -7.85
C LEU A 132 -4.26 3.57 -8.28
N PHE A 133 -5.05 2.97 -7.41
CA PHE A 133 -5.82 1.77 -7.74
C PHE A 133 -7.12 2.20 -8.43
N VAL A 134 -7.17 2.04 -9.75
CA VAL A 134 -8.28 2.51 -10.59
C VAL A 134 -8.88 1.40 -11.43
N ASP A 135 -10.15 1.52 -11.75
CA ASP A 135 -10.78 0.67 -12.76
C ASP A 135 -10.18 0.94 -14.16
N PRO A 136 -10.25 -0.02 -15.09
CA PRO A 136 -9.78 0.13 -16.46
C PRO A 136 -10.73 1.02 -17.28
N ASP A 137 -11.03 2.19 -16.74
CA ASP A 137 -11.87 3.24 -17.34
C ASP A 137 -10.99 4.36 -17.87
N PHE A 138 -11.28 4.82 -19.10
CA PHE A 138 -10.46 5.82 -19.78
C PHE A 138 -10.43 7.17 -19.04
N GLU A 139 -11.56 7.60 -18.46
CA GLU A 139 -11.65 8.86 -17.72
C GLU A 139 -10.88 8.80 -16.41
N GLN A 140 -10.90 7.66 -15.72
CA GLN A 140 -10.13 7.45 -14.50
C GLN A 140 -8.61 7.43 -14.78
N ILE A 141 -8.20 6.75 -15.86
CA ILE A 141 -6.78 6.70 -16.27
C ILE A 141 -6.29 8.09 -16.69
N LYS A 142 -7.13 8.84 -17.45
CA LYS A 142 -6.81 10.21 -17.86
C LYS A 142 -6.67 11.14 -16.67
N ALA A 143 -7.62 11.11 -15.73
CA ALA A 143 -7.58 11.89 -14.51
C ALA A 143 -6.35 11.53 -13.64
N SER A 144 -6.00 10.24 -13.55
CA SER A 144 -4.79 9.80 -12.84
C SER A 144 -3.52 10.37 -13.46
N LYS A 145 -3.45 10.42 -14.79
CA LYS A 145 -2.30 11.03 -15.50
C LYS A 145 -2.19 12.54 -15.27
N GLU A 146 -3.31 13.24 -15.14
CA GLU A 146 -3.33 14.69 -14.88
C GLU A 146 -2.84 15.04 -13.47
N LEU A 147 -2.90 14.11 -12.54
CA LEU A 147 -2.38 14.27 -11.16
C LEU A 147 -0.85 14.10 -11.07
N GLY A 148 -0.18 13.57 -12.12
CA GLY A 148 1.25 13.28 -12.16
C GLY A 148 1.53 11.85 -11.74
#